data_f4d3c262735c10811a052c0ffe902a27
#
_entry.id   f4d3c262735c10811a052c0ffe902a27
#
_cell.length_a   1.000
_cell.length_b   1.000
_cell.length_c   1.000
_cell.angle_alpha   90.00
_cell.angle_beta   90.00
_cell.angle_gamma   90.00
#
_symmetry.space_group_name_H-M   'P 1'
#
loop_
_entity.id
_entity.type
_entity.pdbx_description
1 polymer ?
#
loop_
_entity_poly.entity_id
_entity_poly.type
_entity_poly.pdbx_seq_one_letter_code
_entity_poly.pdbx_strand_id
1 'polypeptide(L)'
;MLNIKNFKEYRPGNLKFGENVIYLISDDGQDWYDCQKRYRKETLKVEYYKDGRIVRASKDVSRLYPYNASVLEIEIDERFDINLFHIVNDKLIKKDTNVLKKEVQLEASNIKKELISDAQKQMQMLHTKLLMNRISDAERKRLNLWLDYVEAVEIVDISSAPDIQWPKRPESSE
;
A
#
# COMPACT_ATOMS: atom_id res chain seq x y z
N MET A 1 -25.28 -12.71 1.17
CA MET A 1 -24.24 -11.68 1.33
C MET A 1 -24.26 -10.77 0.12
N LEU A 2 -24.24 -9.46 0.32
CA LEU A 2 -24.27 -8.48 -0.77
C LEU A 2 -22.85 -8.28 -1.32
N ASN A 3 -22.70 -8.28 -2.65
CA ASN A 3 -21.45 -7.92 -3.32
C ASN A 3 -21.78 -6.98 -4.48
N ILE A 4 -21.34 -5.72 -4.40
CA ILE A 4 -21.52 -4.73 -5.43
C ILE A 4 -20.17 -4.41 -6.05
N LYS A 5 -20.07 -4.53 -7.39
CA LYS A 5 -18.80 -4.65 -8.08
C LYS A 5 -18.42 -3.43 -8.89
N ASN A 6 -17.08 -3.22 -8.94
CA ASN A 6 -16.43 -2.35 -9.94
C ASN A 6 -16.99 -0.93 -9.97
N PHE A 7 -17.02 -0.30 -8.80
CA PHE A 7 -17.39 1.11 -8.73
C PHE A 7 -16.38 1.97 -9.49
N LYS A 8 -16.90 2.86 -10.32
CA LYS A 8 -16.11 3.85 -11.08
C LYS A 8 -16.76 5.21 -10.96
N GLU A 9 -15.98 6.24 -11.18
CA GLU A 9 -16.48 7.61 -11.17
C GLU A 9 -17.53 7.82 -12.28
N TYR A 10 -18.58 8.56 -11.94
CA TYR A 10 -19.59 9.03 -12.89
C TYR A 10 -20.17 10.37 -12.43
N ARG A 11 -20.86 11.06 -13.32
CA ARG A 11 -21.57 12.29 -12.99
C ARG A 11 -23.08 12.06 -13.08
N PRO A 12 -23.82 12.00 -11.96
CA PRO A 12 -25.27 11.85 -11.99
C PRO A 12 -25.94 13.12 -12.51
N GLY A 13 -27.14 12.97 -13.08
CA GLY A 13 -27.95 14.12 -13.54
C GLY A 13 -28.42 15.02 -12.39
N ASN A 14 -28.48 14.49 -11.15
CA ASN A 14 -28.77 15.25 -9.93
C ASN A 14 -27.62 15.11 -8.93
N LEU A 15 -26.95 16.21 -8.63
CA LEU A 15 -25.81 16.27 -7.71
C LEU A 15 -26.28 16.44 -6.26
N LYS A 16 -26.91 15.39 -5.72
CA LYS A 16 -27.55 15.37 -4.40
C LYS A 16 -26.66 15.87 -3.23
N PHE A 17 -25.33 15.67 -3.34
CA PHE A 17 -24.36 16.05 -2.32
C PHE A 17 -23.43 17.21 -2.75
N GLY A 18 -23.71 17.83 -3.92
CA GLY A 18 -22.95 18.97 -4.43
C GLY A 18 -21.96 18.63 -5.54
N GLU A 19 -21.40 19.69 -6.15
CA GLU A 19 -20.52 19.58 -7.32
C GLU A 19 -19.11 19.07 -6.98
N ASN A 20 -18.65 19.28 -5.74
CA ASN A 20 -17.32 18.90 -5.28
C ASN A 20 -17.26 17.48 -4.72
N VAL A 21 -18.35 16.71 -4.84
CA VAL A 21 -18.41 15.31 -4.38
C VAL A 21 -18.18 14.39 -5.58
N ILE A 22 -17.29 13.41 -5.40
CA ILE A 22 -17.08 12.37 -6.40
C ILE A 22 -18.16 11.30 -6.21
N TYR A 23 -18.92 11.07 -7.26
CA TYR A 23 -19.95 10.04 -7.31
C TYR A 23 -19.41 8.78 -7.95
N LEU A 24 -19.79 7.62 -7.41
CA LEU A 24 -19.36 6.33 -7.91
C LEU A 24 -20.57 5.49 -8.30
N ILE A 25 -20.47 4.79 -9.43
CA ILE A 25 -21.48 3.87 -9.94
C ILE A 25 -20.87 2.48 -10.15
N SER A 26 -21.59 1.46 -9.74
CA SER A 26 -21.21 0.06 -9.94
C SER A 26 -21.51 -0.43 -11.36
N ASP A 27 -20.96 -1.60 -11.72
CA ASP A 27 -21.22 -2.23 -13.03
C ASP A 27 -22.73 -2.50 -13.29
N ASP A 28 -23.49 -2.76 -12.23
CA ASP A 28 -24.94 -2.98 -12.29
C ASP A 28 -25.76 -1.69 -12.11
N GLY A 29 -25.11 -0.52 -12.19
CA GLY A 29 -25.78 0.78 -12.23
C GLY A 29 -26.22 1.33 -10.88
N GLN A 30 -25.65 0.86 -9.76
CA GLN A 30 -26.00 1.35 -8.43
C GLN A 30 -25.08 2.51 -8.01
N ASP A 31 -25.68 3.66 -7.65
CA ASP A 31 -24.94 4.75 -7.01
C ASP A 31 -24.42 4.33 -5.65
N TRP A 32 -23.17 4.70 -5.32
CA TRP A 32 -22.50 4.32 -4.07
C TRP A 32 -23.27 4.83 -2.84
N TYR A 33 -23.66 6.09 -2.84
CA TYR A 33 -24.34 6.69 -1.70
C TYR A 33 -25.76 6.11 -1.48
N ASP A 34 -26.43 5.76 -2.55
CA ASP A 34 -27.78 5.18 -2.46
C ASP A 34 -27.77 3.70 -2.10
N CYS A 35 -26.76 2.94 -2.54
CA CYS A 35 -26.66 1.51 -2.25
C CYS A 35 -26.15 1.18 -0.84
N GLN A 36 -25.53 2.12 -0.14
CA GLN A 36 -25.01 1.91 1.23
C GLN A 36 -26.08 1.35 2.18
N LYS A 37 -27.32 1.81 2.08
CA LYS A 37 -28.45 1.35 2.91
C LYS A 37 -28.81 -0.13 2.74
N ARG A 38 -28.29 -0.81 1.70
CA ARG A 38 -28.52 -2.23 1.44
C ARG A 38 -27.62 -3.15 2.27
N TYR A 39 -26.52 -2.62 2.79
CA TYR A 39 -25.59 -3.36 3.64
C TYR A 39 -26.13 -3.44 5.07
N ARG A 40 -26.03 -4.63 5.69
CA ARG A 40 -26.44 -4.85 7.09
C ARG A 40 -25.46 -4.19 8.06
N LYS A 41 -25.95 -3.63 9.16
CA LYS A 41 -25.11 -2.87 10.10
C LYS A 41 -24.11 -3.74 10.86
N GLU A 42 -24.52 -4.94 11.22
CA GLU A 42 -23.75 -5.90 12.05
C GLU A 42 -22.64 -6.63 11.29
N THR A 43 -22.68 -6.64 9.96
CA THR A 43 -21.68 -7.32 9.12
C THR A 43 -20.45 -6.47 8.87
N LEU A 44 -19.35 -7.10 8.48
CA LEU A 44 -18.16 -6.41 7.98
C LEU A 44 -18.30 -6.21 6.46
N LYS A 45 -17.92 -5.04 5.96
CA LYS A 45 -17.82 -4.75 4.53
C LYS A 45 -16.35 -4.64 4.18
N VAL A 46 -15.93 -5.36 3.16
CA VAL A 46 -14.56 -5.34 2.66
C VAL A 46 -14.53 -4.70 1.28
N GLU A 47 -13.70 -3.68 1.14
CA GLU A 47 -13.39 -3.05 -0.13
C GLU A 47 -12.20 -3.78 -0.76
N TYR A 48 -12.34 -4.21 -2.02
CA TYR A 48 -11.34 -5.01 -2.69
C TYR A 48 -11.21 -4.66 -4.17
N TYR A 49 -10.01 -4.80 -4.71
CA TYR A 49 -9.73 -4.59 -6.12
C TYR A 49 -10.07 -5.82 -6.98
N LYS A 50 -10.04 -5.64 -8.30
CA LYS A 50 -10.36 -6.67 -9.28
C LYS A 50 -9.46 -7.92 -9.18
N ASP A 51 -8.23 -7.76 -8.68
CA ASP A 51 -7.30 -8.83 -8.40
C ASP A 51 -7.59 -9.62 -7.10
N GLY A 52 -8.63 -9.22 -6.38
CA GLY A 52 -9.07 -9.84 -5.12
C GLY A 52 -8.37 -9.28 -3.88
N ARG A 53 -7.44 -8.36 -4.00
CA ARG A 53 -6.73 -7.74 -2.89
C ARG A 53 -7.66 -6.83 -2.09
N ILE A 54 -7.78 -7.09 -0.79
CA ILE A 54 -8.56 -6.30 0.14
C ILE A 54 -7.73 -5.06 0.54
N VAL A 55 -8.36 -3.89 0.50
CA VAL A 55 -7.70 -2.61 0.81
C VAL A 55 -8.26 -1.94 2.05
N ARG A 56 -9.54 -2.18 2.35
CA ARG A 56 -10.19 -1.64 3.54
C ARG A 56 -11.24 -2.62 4.06
N ALA A 57 -11.52 -2.51 5.36
CA ALA A 57 -12.63 -3.23 5.97
C ALA A 57 -13.28 -2.34 7.06
N SER A 58 -14.60 -2.30 7.09
CA SER A 58 -15.35 -1.55 8.11
C SER A 58 -16.74 -2.15 8.34
N LYS A 59 -17.21 -2.13 9.57
CA LYS A 59 -18.63 -2.38 9.88
C LYS A 59 -19.51 -1.23 9.42
N ASP A 60 -18.99 -0.01 9.46
CA ASP A 60 -19.66 1.19 8.94
C ASP A 60 -19.30 1.37 7.46
N VAL A 61 -20.26 1.12 6.57
CA VAL A 61 -20.09 1.20 5.12
C VAL A 61 -19.76 2.61 4.64
N SER A 62 -20.19 3.65 5.37
CA SER A 62 -19.91 5.05 5.01
C SER A 62 -18.43 5.43 5.10
N ARG A 63 -17.61 4.61 5.79
CA ARG A 63 -16.16 4.79 5.91
C ARG A 63 -15.37 4.20 4.73
N LEU A 64 -16.06 3.54 3.80
CA LEU A 64 -15.46 2.98 2.58
C LEU A 64 -15.63 3.95 1.41
N TYR A 65 -14.69 3.87 0.48
CA TYR A 65 -14.72 4.66 -0.75
C TYR A 65 -14.18 3.80 -1.92
N PRO A 66 -15.04 3.00 -2.56
CA PRO A 66 -14.62 1.94 -3.50
C PRO A 66 -14.30 2.49 -4.90
N TYR A 67 -13.38 3.44 -5.01
CA TYR A 67 -12.91 3.95 -6.29
C TYR A 67 -12.12 2.88 -7.05
N ASN A 68 -12.59 2.47 -8.22
CA ASN A 68 -12.08 1.32 -9.00
C ASN A 68 -12.03 0.01 -8.20
N ALA A 69 -12.95 -0.16 -7.26
CA ALA A 69 -13.00 -1.28 -6.33
C ALA A 69 -14.43 -1.83 -6.21
N SER A 70 -14.57 -2.91 -5.50
CA SER A 70 -15.83 -3.60 -5.19
C SER A 70 -16.01 -3.66 -3.69
N VAL A 71 -17.26 -3.85 -3.22
CA VAL A 71 -17.56 -4.01 -1.79
C VAL A 71 -18.34 -5.28 -1.56
N LEU A 72 -17.74 -6.21 -0.82
CA LEU A 72 -18.36 -7.48 -0.38
C LEU A 72 -18.74 -7.39 1.09
N GLU A 73 -19.98 -7.74 1.39
CA GLU A 73 -20.45 -7.95 2.75
C GLU A 73 -20.06 -9.34 3.23
N ILE A 74 -19.49 -9.45 4.43
CA ILE A 74 -19.10 -10.72 5.04
C ILE A 74 -19.57 -10.83 6.49
N GLU A 75 -19.87 -12.03 6.91
CA GLU A 75 -20.11 -12.36 8.32
C GLU A 75 -18.79 -12.80 8.94
N ILE A 76 -18.30 -12.04 9.91
CA ILE A 76 -17.09 -12.39 10.67
C ILE A 76 -17.34 -12.13 12.14
N ASP A 77 -16.96 -13.10 12.92
CA ASP A 77 -17.22 -13.13 14.36
C ASP A 77 -16.13 -12.43 15.18
N GLU A 78 -14.90 -12.24 14.65
CA GLU A 78 -13.77 -11.68 15.41
C GLU A 78 -12.74 -10.93 14.56
N ARG A 79 -11.57 -10.64 15.10
CA ARG A 79 -10.50 -9.80 14.55
C ARG A 79 -10.15 -10.15 13.11
N PHE A 80 -10.56 -9.30 12.19
CA PHE A 80 -10.27 -9.45 10.77
C PHE A 80 -9.02 -8.68 10.39
N ASP A 81 -8.01 -9.39 9.92
CA ASP A 81 -6.81 -8.79 9.34
C ASP A 81 -6.89 -8.91 7.81
N ILE A 82 -7.00 -7.77 7.12
CA ILE A 82 -7.10 -7.68 5.66
C ILE A 82 -5.91 -8.35 4.94
N ASN A 83 -4.74 -8.39 5.58
CA ASN A 83 -3.53 -8.95 4.99
C ASN A 83 -3.57 -10.48 4.88
N LEU A 84 -4.36 -11.13 5.75
CA LEU A 84 -4.47 -12.59 5.81
C LEU A 84 -5.45 -13.18 4.80
N PHE A 85 -6.25 -12.33 4.12
CA PHE A 85 -7.33 -12.77 3.25
C PHE A 85 -7.26 -12.11 1.87
N HIS A 86 -7.91 -12.74 0.91
CA HIS A 86 -8.18 -12.18 -0.40
C HIS A 86 -9.57 -12.64 -0.90
N ILE A 87 -10.09 -12.00 -1.94
CA ILE A 87 -11.36 -12.37 -2.56
C ILE A 87 -11.07 -13.16 -3.84
N VAL A 88 -11.61 -14.37 -3.91
CA VAL A 88 -11.55 -15.23 -5.11
C VAL A 88 -12.95 -15.71 -5.43
N ASN A 89 -13.42 -15.48 -6.66
CA ASN A 89 -14.76 -15.87 -7.09
C ASN A 89 -15.84 -15.43 -6.10
N ASP A 90 -15.78 -14.17 -5.69
CA ASP A 90 -16.74 -13.55 -4.76
C ASP A 90 -16.75 -14.16 -3.34
N LYS A 91 -15.73 -14.89 -2.98
CA LYS A 91 -15.60 -15.52 -1.65
C LYS A 91 -14.34 -15.02 -0.96
N LEU A 92 -14.47 -14.81 0.34
CA LEU A 92 -13.34 -14.55 1.22
C LEU A 92 -12.52 -15.82 1.40
N ILE A 93 -11.27 -15.80 1.02
CA ILE A 93 -10.35 -16.95 1.15
C ILE A 93 -9.16 -16.51 2.01
N LYS A 94 -8.77 -17.33 2.96
CA LYS A 94 -7.55 -17.11 3.74
C LYS A 94 -6.34 -17.40 2.85
N LYS A 95 -5.35 -16.51 2.85
CA LYS A 95 -4.11 -16.70 2.09
C LYS A 95 -3.31 -17.87 2.65
N ASP A 96 -2.68 -18.60 1.75
CA ASP A 96 -1.70 -19.63 2.13
C ASP A 96 -0.48 -18.99 2.80
N THR A 97 0.13 -19.68 3.76
CA THR A 97 1.30 -19.20 4.50
C THR A 97 2.48 -18.89 3.57
N ASN A 98 2.66 -19.67 2.49
CA ASN A 98 3.72 -19.42 1.52
C ASN A 98 3.46 -18.15 0.69
N VAL A 99 2.19 -17.84 0.40
CA VAL A 99 1.81 -16.59 -0.29
C VAL A 99 2.11 -15.40 0.61
N LEU A 100 1.72 -15.46 1.89
CA LEU A 100 2.01 -14.42 2.87
C LEU A 100 3.51 -14.19 3.00
N LYS A 101 4.29 -15.26 3.12
CA LYS A 101 5.76 -15.16 3.20
C LYS A 101 6.37 -14.47 1.98
N LYS A 102 5.90 -14.82 0.77
CA LYS A 102 6.37 -14.19 -0.46
C LYS A 102 6.00 -12.70 -0.54
N GLU A 103 4.80 -12.32 -0.13
CA GLU A 103 4.37 -10.92 -0.09
C GLU A 103 5.26 -10.09 0.84
N VAL A 104 5.53 -10.58 2.06
CA VAL A 104 6.40 -9.91 3.03
C VAL A 104 7.84 -9.79 2.52
N GLN A 105 8.37 -10.83 1.86
CA GLN A 105 9.70 -10.79 1.24
C GLN A 105 9.76 -9.81 0.07
N LEU A 106 8.70 -9.72 -0.74
CA LEU A 106 8.62 -8.76 -1.85
C LEU A 106 8.60 -7.32 -1.32
N GLU A 107 7.83 -7.06 -0.27
CA GLU A 107 7.82 -5.75 0.39
C GLU A 107 9.20 -5.38 0.93
N ALA A 108 9.87 -6.29 1.64
CA ALA A 108 11.24 -6.11 2.11
C ALA A 108 12.22 -5.82 0.96
N SER A 109 12.07 -6.51 -0.19
CA SER A 109 12.87 -6.25 -1.39
C SER A 109 12.64 -4.83 -1.95
N ASN A 110 11.40 -4.36 -1.93
CA ASN A 110 11.08 -3.00 -2.39
C ASN A 110 11.66 -1.94 -1.45
N ILE A 111 11.52 -2.13 -0.13
CA ILE A 111 12.15 -1.25 0.88
C ILE A 111 13.67 -1.19 0.65
N LYS A 112 14.33 -2.34 0.46
CA LYS A 112 15.77 -2.41 0.17
C LYS A 112 16.16 -1.57 -1.03
N LYS A 113 15.42 -1.67 -2.13
CA LYS A 113 15.65 -0.87 -3.35
C LYS A 113 15.45 0.62 -3.12
N GLU A 114 14.42 1.00 -2.37
CA GLU A 114 14.15 2.40 -2.02
C GLU A 114 15.28 3.00 -1.18
N LEU A 115 15.77 2.28 -0.16
CA LEU A 115 16.87 2.73 0.68
C LEU A 115 18.16 2.96 -0.13
N ILE A 116 18.50 2.04 -1.04
CA ILE A 116 19.65 2.18 -1.95
C ILE A 116 19.46 3.35 -2.90
N SER A 117 18.30 3.48 -3.53
CA SER A 117 18.00 4.59 -4.46
C SER A 117 18.10 5.96 -3.76
N ASP A 118 17.63 6.04 -2.52
CA ASP A 118 17.68 7.26 -1.73
C ASP A 118 19.13 7.63 -1.35
N ALA A 119 19.92 6.64 -0.94
CA ALA A 119 21.35 6.83 -0.69
C ALA A 119 22.10 7.31 -1.94
N GLN A 120 21.82 6.72 -3.10
CA GLN A 120 22.41 7.13 -4.37
C GLN A 120 22.12 8.60 -4.70
N LYS A 121 20.88 9.06 -4.46
CA LYS A 121 20.51 10.48 -4.63
C LYS A 121 21.34 11.40 -3.72
N GLN A 122 21.55 10.99 -2.45
CA GLN A 122 22.37 11.77 -1.50
C GLN A 122 23.84 11.84 -1.92
N MET A 123 24.36 10.78 -2.53
CA MET A 123 25.76 10.72 -3.00
C MET A 123 26.01 11.44 -4.33
N GLN A 124 24.98 11.68 -5.14
CA GLN A 124 25.12 12.13 -6.53
C GLN A 124 26.00 13.40 -6.67
N MET A 125 25.74 14.43 -5.86
CA MET A 125 26.51 15.67 -5.89
C MET A 125 27.93 15.47 -5.35
N LEU A 126 28.09 14.68 -4.28
CA LEU A 126 29.41 14.38 -3.68
C LEU A 126 30.28 13.61 -4.67
N HIS A 127 29.71 12.66 -5.38
CA HIS A 127 30.40 11.91 -6.43
C HIS A 127 30.85 12.81 -7.60
N THR A 128 29.98 13.73 -8.04
CA THR A 128 30.35 14.73 -9.07
C THR A 128 31.51 15.59 -8.60
N LYS A 129 31.51 16.09 -7.37
CA LYS A 129 32.60 16.87 -6.78
C LYS A 129 33.89 16.05 -6.68
N LEU A 130 33.79 14.76 -6.35
CA LEU A 130 34.96 13.87 -6.32
C LEU A 130 35.60 13.72 -7.71
N LEU A 131 34.81 13.48 -8.75
CA LEU A 131 35.29 13.35 -10.12
C LEU A 131 35.96 14.63 -10.63
N MET A 132 35.48 15.79 -10.17
CA MET A 132 36.05 17.09 -10.55
C MET A 132 37.20 17.53 -9.64
N ASN A 133 37.69 16.70 -8.71
CA ASN A 133 38.68 17.04 -7.69
C ASN A 133 38.31 18.30 -6.87
N ARG A 134 37.02 18.51 -6.62
CA ARG A 134 36.48 19.68 -5.88
C ARG A 134 35.83 19.28 -4.55
N ILE A 135 35.96 18.04 -4.13
CA ILE A 135 35.41 17.53 -2.87
C ILE A 135 36.30 17.94 -1.71
N SER A 136 35.70 18.45 -0.64
CA SER A 136 36.37 18.70 0.64
C SER A 136 36.55 17.41 1.46
N ASP A 137 37.44 17.43 2.48
CA ASP A 137 37.65 16.29 3.36
C ASP A 137 36.39 15.91 4.15
N ALA A 138 35.59 16.89 4.57
CA ALA A 138 34.31 16.65 5.22
C ALA A 138 33.29 15.97 4.28
N GLU A 139 33.20 16.45 3.04
CA GLU A 139 32.34 15.85 2.03
C GLU A 139 32.78 14.43 1.65
N ARG A 140 34.10 14.19 1.58
CA ARG A 140 34.66 12.84 1.34
C ARG A 140 34.30 11.87 2.47
N LYS A 141 34.40 12.30 3.72
CA LYS A 141 33.96 11.50 4.88
C LYS A 141 32.47 11.17 4.79
N ARG A 142 31.65 12.16 4.43
CA ARG A 142 30.20 11.96 4.24
C ARG A 142 29.89 10.99 3.10
N LEU A 143 30.61 11.07 2.00
CA LEU A 143 30.47 10.12 0.88
C LEU A 143 30.80 8.70 1.33
N ASN A 144 31.87 8.50 2.09
CA ASN A 144 32.22 7.18 2.62
C ASN A 144 31.14 6.61 3.55
N LEU A 145 30.57 7.43 4.47
CA LEU A 145 29.48 6.98 5.33
C LEU A 145 28.24 6.50 4.53
N TRP A 146 27.94 7.16 3.41
CA TRP A 146 26.83 6.73 2.54
C TRP A 146 27.19 5.46 1.77
N LEU A 147 28.44 5.26 1.34
CA LEU A 147 28.90 4.03 0.72
C LEU A 147 28.81 2.86 1.70
N ASP A 148 29.33 3.02 2.91
CA ASP A 148 29.23 2.01 3.99
C ASP A 148 27.77 1.65 4.27
N TYR A 149 26.86 2.64 4.27
CA TYR A 149 25.43 2.41 4.45
C TYR A 149 24.82 1.59 3.32
N VAL A 150 25.18 1.91 2.06
CA VAL A 150 24.70 1.14 0.89
C VAL A 150 25.15 -0.30 0.96
N GLU A 151 26.45 -0.53 1.23
CA GLU A 151 27.01 -1.87 1.39
C GLU A 151 26.29 -2.65 2.52
N ALA A 152 26.04 -1.99 3.66
CA ALA A 152 25.30 -2.59 4.75
C ALA A 152 23.85 -2.94 4.36
N VAL A 153 23.17 -2.11 3.58
CA VAL A 153 21.82 -2.40 3.06
C VAL A 153 21.86 -3.53 2.04
N GLU A 154 22.87 -3.60 1.17
CA GLU A 154 22.99 -4.64 0.14
C GLU A 154 23.16 -6.04 0.72
N ILE A 155 23.81 -6.21 1.86
CA ILE A 155 23.98 -7.51 2.51
C ILE A 155 22.77 -7.94 3.37
N VAL A 156 21.75 -7.08 3.56
CA VAL A 156 20.56 -7.44 4.34
C VAL A 156 19.85 -8.64 3.72
N ASP A 157 19.64 -9.67 4.52
CA ASP A 157 18.89 -10.87 4.12
C ASP A 157 17.38 -10.62 4.23
N ILE A 158 16.72 -10.48 3.10
CA ILE A 158 15.26 -10.30 3.01
C ILE A 158 14.47 -11.56 3.36
N SER A 159 15.10 -12.73 3.46
CA SER A 159 14.42 -13.97 3.82
C SER A 159 13.99 -14.00 5.29
N SER A 160 14.60 -13.16 6.13
CA SER A 160 14.27 -12.99 7.54
C SER A 160 13.05 -12.07 7.78
N ALA A 161 12.45 -11.54 6.72
CA ALA A 161 11.26 -10.70 6.86
C ALA A 161 10.09 -11.47 7.54
N PRO A 162 9.34 -10.82 8.43
CA PRO A 162 9.28 -9.38 8.70
C PRO A 162 10.34 -8.84 9.68
N ASP A 163 11.12 -9.68 10.34
CA ASP A 163 11.99 -9.30 11.45
C ASP A 163 13.37 -8.75 10.98
N ILE A 164 13.37 -7.94 9.93
CA ILE A 164 14.59 -7.35 9.35
C ILE A 164 15.05 -6.15 10.18
N GLN A 165 16.33 -6.17 10.55
CA GLN A 165 17.00 -5.01 11.15
C GLN A 165 17.69 -4.19 10.06
N TRP A 166 17.05 -3.10 9.66
CA TRP A 166 17.61 -2.21 8.65
C TRP A 166 18.77 -1.38 9.20
N PRO A 167 19.88 -1.19 8.45
CA PRO A 167 20.97 -0.31 8.84
C PRO A 167 20.49 1.12 9.11
N LYS A 168 21.12 1.78 10.07
CA LYS A 168 20.82 3.19 10.36
C LYS A 168 21.35 4.09 9.26
N ARG A 169 20.49 4.97 8.77
CA ARG A 169 20.84 6.00 7.78
C ARG A 169 21.88 6.97 8.38
N PRO A 170 22.92 7.37 7.62
CA PRO A 170 23.82 8.45 8.03
C PRO A 170 23.05 9.74 8.29
N GLU A 171 23.38 10.42 9.40
CA GLU A 171 22.75 11.68 9.76
C GLU A 171 23.11 12.77 8.75
N SER A 172 22.13 13.57 8.34
CA SER A 172 22.36 14.78 7.57
C SER A 172 23.00 15.78 8.51
N SER A 173 24.34 15.94 8.45
CA SER A 173 24.96 17.11 9.09
C SER A 173 24.39 18.38 8.40
N GLU A 174 23.68 19.20 9.15
CA GLU A 174 23.31 20.55 8.76
C GLU A 174 24.56 21.41 8.50
#